data_e5881d7cbfa24c9965798cdfd0b40d7d
#
_entry.id   e5881d7cbfa24c9965798cdfd0b40d7d
#
_cell.length_a   1.000
_cell.length_b   1.000
_cell.length_c   1.000
_cell.angle_alpha   90.00
_cell.angle_beta   90.00
_cell.angle_gamma   90.00
#
_symmetry.space_group_name_H-M   'P 1'
#
loop_
_entity.id
_entity.type
_entity.pdbx_description
1 polymer ?
#
loop_
_entity_poly.entity_id
_entity_poly.type
_entity_poly.pdbx_seq_one_letter_code
_entity_poly.pdbx_strand_id
1 'polypeptide(L)'
;MIENFEGNYQLTIIRGATPAKDNSVQEIESAVVELIEELITRNNIVVNNLLSITFTVTNDLDACFPAYIARKCKSLDSVAFLDCQQMYVPNDVNFCIRLMACLLYTSPSPRDRG
;
A
#
# COMPACT_ATOMS: atom_id res chain seq x y z
N MET A 1 0.78 6.87 -22.47
CA MET A 1 0.64 5.94 -23.60
C MET A 1 -0.05 4.67 -23.14
N ILE A 2 -0.94 4.16 -23.95
CA ILE A 2 -1.64 2.91 -23.65
C ILE A 2 -1.02 1.82 -24.53
N GLU A 3 -0.64 0.73 -23.90
CA GLU A 3 -0.10 -0.41 -24.60
C GLU A 3 -1.12 -1.54 -24.66
N ASN A 4 -1.07 -2.33 -25.69
CA ASN A 4 -1.87 -3.53 -25.80
C ASN A 4 -1.12 -4.69 -25.19
N PHE A 5 -1.75 -5.35 -24.21
CA PHE A 5 -1.17 -6.52 -23.56
C PHE A 5 -1.90 -7.77 -24.05
N GLU A 6 -1.13 -8.83 -24.27
CA GLU A 6 -1.69 -10.13 -24.54
C GLU A 6 -1.66 -10.95 -23.25
N GLY A 7 -2.65 -11.81 -23.10
CA GLY A 7 -2.80 -12.63 -21.91
C GLY A 7 -3.93 -12.17 -21.03
N ASN A 8 -4.04 -12.81 -19.89
CA ASN A 8 -5.06 -12.50 -18.91
C ASN A 8 -4.44 -11.68 -17.79
N TYR A 9 -5.11 -10.59 -17.44
CA TYR A 9 -4.69 -9.69 -16.37
C TYR A 9 -5.77 -9.61 -15.33
N GLN A 10 -5.37 -9.69 -14.06
CA GLN A 10 -6.28 -9.49 -12.95
C GLN A 10 -5.74 -8.39 -12.07
N LEU A 11 -6.54 -7.35 -11.90
CA LEU A 11 -6.23 -6.27 -11.00
C LEU A 11 -6.88 -6.57 -9.65
N THR A 12 -6.07 -6.56 -8.60
CA THR A 12 -6.55 -6.81 -7.24
C THR A 12 -6.21 -5.62 -6.37
N ILE A 13 -7.17 -5.16 -5.58
CA ILE A 13 -6.98 -4.06 -4.66
C ILE A 13 -7.20 -4.57 -3.24
N ILE A 14 -6.23 -4.31 -2.37
CA ILE A 14 -6.27 -4.72 -0.97
C ILE A 14 -6.17 -3.48 -0.10
N ARG A 15 -6.98 -3.42 0.94
CA ARG A 15 -7.00 -2.32 1.88
C ARG A 15 -6.60 -2.79 3.26
N GLY A 16 -5.96 -1.91 4.01
CA GLY A 16 -5.61 -2.17 5.39
C GLY A 16 -5.58 -0.88 6.18
N ALA A 17 -5.62 -1.01 7.50
CA ALA A 17 -5.56 0.13 8.39
C ALA A 17 -4.89 -0.28 9.69
N THR A 18 -4.20 0.65 10.32
CA THR A 18 -3.59 0.46 11.63
C THR A 18 -3.54 1.79 12.38
N PRO A 19 -3.71 1.79 13.70
CA PRO A 19 -3.47 2.99 14.48
C PRO A 19 -1.99 3.19 14.73
N ALA A 20 -1.55 4.44 14.84
CA ALA A 20 -0.29 4.78 15.46
C ALA A 20 -0.55 5.13 16.92
N LYS A 21 0.42 4.90 17.80
CA LYS A 21 0.24 5.20 19.22
C LYS A 21 0.20 6.69 19.49
N ASP A 22 0.97 7.46 18.73
CA ASP A 22 1.01 8.91 18.81
C ASP A 22 1.54 9.49 17.50
N ASN A 23 1.60 10.82 17.42
CA ASN A 23 2.13 11.52 16.26
C ASN A 23 3.63 11.74 16.42
N SER A 24 4.39 10.66 16.29
CA SER A 24 5.85 10.72 16.29
C SER A 24 6.38 9.94 15.10
N VAL A 25 7.61 10.28 14.67
CA VAL A 25 8.26 9.56 13.58
C VAL A 25 8.39 8.07 13.92
N GLN A 26 8.78 7.76 15.15
CA GLN A 26 8.98 6.37 15.58
C GLN A 26 7.68 5.56 15.53
N GLU A 27 6.58 6.14 16.00
CA GLU A 27 5.32 5.43 16.03
C GLU A 27 4.68 5.31 14.65
N ILE A 28 4.84 6.31 13.81
CA ILE A 28 4.38 6.22 12.42
C ILE A 28 5.22 5.18 11.68
N GLU A 29 6.53 5.16 11.87
CA GLU A 29 7.40 4.16 11.26
C GLU A 29 7.00 2.75 11.66
N SER A 30 6.80 2.52 12.95
CA SER A 30 6.38 1.22 13.47
C SER A 30 5.05 0.77 12.86
N ALA A 31 4.09 1.69 12.79
CA ALA A 31 2.78 1.38 12.24
C ALA A 31 2.84 1.07 10.73
N VAL A 32 3.60 1.84 9.97
CA VAL A 32 3.73 1.62 8.53
C VAL A 32 4.41 0.29 8.23
N VAL A 33 5.49 -0.02 8.93
CA VAL A 33 6.21 -1.28 8.74
C VAL A 33 5.31 -2.46 9.06
N GLU A 34 4.60 -2.40 10.19
CA GLU A 34 3.66 -3.45 10.57
C GLU A 34 2.57 -3.62 9.51
N LEU A 35 2.01 -2.53 9.03
CA LEU A 35 0.94 -2.57 8.04
C LEU A 35 1.40 -3.19 6.72
N ILE A 36 2.60 -2.86 6.27
CA ILE A 36 3.18 -3.45 5.06
C ILE A 36 3.46 -4.94 5.26
N GLU A 37 4.04 -5.33 6.39
CA GLU A 37 4.32 -6.74 6.67
C GLU A 37 3.03 -7.55 6.72
N GLU A 38 1.99 -7.05 7.37
CA GLU A 38 0.70 -7.71 7.42
C GLU A 38 0.06 -7.82 6.04
N LEU A 39 0.16 -6.77 5.23
CA LEU A 39 -0.33 -6.79 3.85
C LEU A 39 0.29 -7.94 3.07
N ILE A 40 1.60 -8.04 3.11
CA ILE A 40 2.35 -9.02 2.32
C ILE A 40 2.10 -10.44 2.83
N THR A 41 2.19 -10.65 4.15
CA THR A 41 2.09 -12.00 4.71
C THR A 41 0.68 -12.55 4.68
N ARG A 42 -0.33 -11.76 5.02
CA ARG A 42 -1.71 -12.24 5.06
C ARG A 42 -2.28 -12.57 3.68
N ASN A 43 -1.76 -11.92 2.66
CA ASN A 43 -2.29 -12.07 1.30
C ASN A 43 -1.35 -12.84 0.39
N ASN A 44 -0.26 -13.38 0.92
CA ASN A 44 0.74 -14.11 0.15
C ASN A 44 1.19 -13.33 -1.10
N ILE A 45 1.47 -12.04 -0.92
CA ILE A 45 1.78 -11.16 -2.03
C ILE A 45 3.18 -11.44 -2.56
N VAL A 46 3.28 -11.60 -3.87
CA VAL A 46 4.56 -11.53 -4.57
C VAL A 46 4.80 -10.07 -4.90
N VAL A 47 5.85 -9.49 -4.33
CA VAL A 47 6.11 -8.04 -4.40
C VAL A 47 6.21 -7.54 -5.83
N ASN A 48 6.70 -8.37 -6.76
CA ASN A 48 6.78 -7.98 -8.17
C ASN A 48 5.44 -7.69 -8.81
N ASN A 49 4.35 -8.17 -8.22
CA ASN A 49 3.00 -7.89 -8.71
C ASN A 49 2.41 -6.62 -8.10
N LEU A 50 3.08 -6.02 -7.15
CA LEU A 50 2.60 -4.84 -6.45
C LEU A 50 2.95 -3.59 -7.26
N LEU A 51 1.92 -2.88 -7.72
CA LEU A 51 2.09 -1.71 -8.58
C LEU A 51 2.18 -0.42 -7.77
N SER A 52 1.29 -0.25 -6.81
CA SER A 52 1.20 0.99 -6.07
C SER A 52 0.61 0.78 -4.69
N ILE A 53 0.99 1.65 -3.78
CA ILE A 53 0.37 1.76 -2.46
C ILE A 53 0.03 3.22 -2.22
N THR A 54 -1.22 3.50 -1.93
CA THR A 54 -1.68 4.81 -1.50
C THR A 54 -1.90 4.76 0.01
N PHE A 55 -1.25 5.66 0.73
CA PHE A 55 -1.47 5.82 2.16
C PHE A 55 -2.39 7.00 2.41
N THR A 56 -3.26 6.86 3.40
CA THR A 56 -3.97 8.00 3.96
C THR A 56 -3.69 8.07 5.44
N VAL A 57 -3.63 9.29 5.96
CA VAL A 57 -3.44 9.54 7.39
C VAL A 57 -4.52 10.49 7.88
N THR A 58 -4.94 10.29 9.12
CA THR A 58 -5.80 11.27 9.78
C THR A 58 -5.02 12.56 10.01
N ASN A 59 -5.74 13.68 10.15
CA ASN A 59 -5.11 15.00 10.22
C ASN A 59 -4.24 15.22 11.45
N ASP A 60 -4.33 14.35 12.43
CA ASP A 60 -3.50 14.39 13.64
C ASP A 60 -2.13 13.69 13.47
N LEU A 61 -1.86 13.10 12.31
CA LEU A 61 -0.58 12.49 11.99
C LEU A 61 0.14 13.33 10.94
N ASP A 62 1.12 14.09 11.38
CA ASP A 62 1.90 14.96 10.48
C ASP A 62 3.42 14.92 10.73
N ALA A 63 3.89 13.99 11.54
CA ALA A 63 5.31 13.92 11.89
C ALA A 63 6.20 13.46 10.73
N CYS A 64 5.71 12.61 9.87
CA CYS A 64 6.45 12.17 8.68
C CYS A 64 5.50 11.57 7.63
N PHE A 65 6.04 11.38 6.43
CA PHE A 65 5.29 10.76 5.34
C PHE A 65 5.36 9.23 5.43
N PRO A 66 4.22 8.53 5.47
CA PRO A 66 4.23 7.06 5.39
C PRO A 66 4.98 6.52 4.19
N ALA A 67 4.83 7.13 3.02
CA ALA A 67 5.52 6.68 1.81
C ALA A 67 7.04 6.76 1.94
N TYR A 68 7.57 7.75 2.67
CA TYR A 68 8.99 7.86 2.91
C TYR A 68 9.53 6.63 3.63
N ILE A 69 8.78 6.15 4.63
CA ILE A 69 9.14 4.94 5.38
C ILE A 69 9.04 3.71 4.48
N ALA A 70 7.97 3.61 3.70
CA ALA A 70 7.76 2.48 2.81
C ALA A 70 8.87 2.37 1.75
N ARG A 71 9.35 3.49 1.22
CA ARG A 71 10.43 3.51 0.23
C ARG A 71 11.74 2.95 0.76
N LYS A 72 11.96 2.98 2.06
CA LYS A 72 13.15 2.40 2.67
C LYS A 72 13.13 0.88 2.68
N CYS A 73 12.00 0.26 2.46
CA CYS A 73 11.90 -1.18 2.36
C CYS A 73 12.44 -1.60 1.00
N LYS A 74 13.57 -2.31 0.98
CA LYS A 74 14.28 -2.65 -0.27
C LYS A 74 13.43 -3.40 -1.27
N SER A 75 12.54 -4.26 -0.78
CA SER A 75 11.69 -5.05 -1.65
C SER A 75 10.63 -4.22 -2.39
N LEU A 76 10.44 -2.97 -2.00
CA LEU A 76 9.40 -2.10 -2.56
C LEU A 76 9.95 -1.02 -3.50
N ASP A 77 11.15 -1.20 -4.02
CA ASP A 77 11.82 -0.19 -4.85
C ASP A 77 11.03 0.19 -6.10
N SER A 78 10.31 -0.75 -6.69
CA SER A 78 9.58 -0.53 -7.93
C SER A 78 8.11 -0.13 -7.70
N VAL A 79 7.69 0.00 -6.46
CA VAL A 79 6.30 0.33 -6.13
C VAL A 79 6.11 1.84 -6.17
N ALA A 80 5.01 2.29 -6.77
CA ALA A 80 4.63 3.70 -6.73
C ALA A 80 3.88 4.01 -5.44
N PHE A 81 4.24 5.12 -4.80
CA PHE A 81 3.63 5.53 -3.53
C PHE A 81 2.98 6.90 -3.64
N LEU A 82 1.90 7.07 -2.92
CA LEU A 82 1.24 8.36 -2.75
C LEU A 82 0.75 8.47 -1.31
N ASP A 83 0.96 9.64 -0.71
CA ASP A 83 0.41 9.97 0.59
C ASP A 83 -0.73 10.95 0.43
N CYS A 84 -1.84 10.70 1.10
CA CYS A 84 -3.00 11.56 1.08
C CYS A 84 -3.47 11.83 2.51
N GLN A 85 -4.05 12.99 2.73
CA GLN A 85 -4.74 13.23 3.98
C GLN A 85 -6.15 12.66 3.89
N GLN A 86 -6.53 11.91 4.91
CA GLN A 86 -7.90 11.39 4.99
C GLN A 86 -8.88 12.54 5.20
N MET A 87 -10.00 12.47 4.50
CA MET A 87 -11.08 13.44 4.69
C MET A 87 -11.48 13.47 6.17
N TYR A 88 -11.52 14.66 6.74
CA TYR A 88 -11.87 14.83 8.14
C TYR A 88 -13.38 14.67 8.34
N VAL A 89 -13.72 13.80 9.28
CA VAL A 89 -15.10 13.66 9.75
C VAL A 89 -15.06 13.72 11.29
N PRO A 90 -15.82 14.61 11.91
CA PRO A 90 -15.85 14.69 13.39
C PRO A 90 -16.22 13.34 14.01
N ASN A 91 -15.57 13.01 15.12
CA ASN A 91 -15.79 11.77 15.87
C ASN A 91 -15.35 10.49 15.17
N ASP A 92 -14.56 10.60 14.10
CA ASP A 92 -13.92 9.45 13.50
C ASP A 92 -12.68 9.04 14.30
N VAL A 93 -12.05 7.93 13.89
CA VAL A 93 -10.86 7.41 14.58
C VAL A 93 -9.72 8.43 14.55
N ASN A 94 -8.85 8.36 15.58
CA ASN A 94 -7.66 9.18 15.67
C ASN A 94 -6.42 8.37 15.32
N PHE A 95 -5.36 9.05 14.93
CA PHE A 95 -4.03 8.47 14.68
C PHE A 95 -4.10 7.22 13.81
N CYS A 96 -4.85 7.30 12.72
CA CYS A 96 -5.06 6.15 11.84
C CYS A 96 -4.32 6.30 10.53
N ILE A 97 -3.60 5.24 10.16
CA ILE A 97 -2.95 5.11 8.85
C ILE A 97 -3.70 4.03 8.09
N ARG A 98 -4.10 4.35 6.86
CA ARG A 98 -4.75 3.39 5.96
C ARG A 98 -3.91 3.26 4.71
N LEU A 99 -3.98 2.10 4.08
CA LEU A 99 -3.39 1.91 2.78
C LEU A 99 -4.37 1.25 1.83
N MET A 100 -4.15 1.52 0.57
CA MET A 100 -4.80 0.81 -0.53
C MET A 100 -3.70 0.37 -1.49
N ALA A 101 -3.54 -0.94 -1.66
CA ALA A 101 -2.52 -1.53 -2.50
C ALA A 101 -3.14 -2.08 -3.76
N CYS A 102 -2.51 -1.79 -4.90
CA CYS A 102 -2.97 -2.26 -6.19
C CYS A 102 -1.97 -3.27 -6.73
N LEU A 103 -2.45 -4.45 -7.09
CA LEU A 103 -1.64 -5.53 -7.62
C LEU A 103 -2.13 -5.94 -8.99
N LEU A 104 -1.20 -6.29 -9.85
CA LEU A 104 -1.51 -6.82 -11.18
C LEU A 104 -0.96 -8.23 -11.29
N TYR A 105 -1.87 -9.17 -11.45
CA TYR A 105 -1.51 -10.56 -11.73
C TYR A 105 -1.67 -10.82 -13.22
N THR A 106 -0.73 -11.60 -13.76
CA THR A 106 -0.78 -11.99 -15.15
C THR A 106 -0.76 -13.50 -15.22
N SER A 107 -1.49 -14.03 -16.17
CA SER A 107 -1.42 -15.44 -16.49
C SER A 107 -1.25 -15.59 -18.00
N PRO A 108 -0.64 -16.71 -18.47
CA PRO A 108 -0.53 -16.95 -19.90
C PRO A 108 -1.92 -16.98 -20.54
N SER A 109 -1.99 -16.54 -21.79
CA SER A 109 -3.21 -16.73 -22.57
C SER A 109 -3.43 -18.22 -22.79
N PRO A 110 -4.67 -18.65 -23.08
CA PRO A 110 -4.93 -20.08 -23.35
C PRO A 110 -4.06 -20.67 -24.43
N ARG A 111 -3.62 -19.87 -25.40
CA ARG A 111 -2.73 -20.33 -26.45
C ARG A 111 -1.34 -20.69 -25.97
N ASP A 112 -0.89 -20.05 -24.93
CA ASP A 112 0.47 -20.21 -24.41
C ASP A 112 0.58 -21.39 -23.44
N ARG A 113 -0.51 -22.01 -23.14
CA ARG A 113 -0.55 -23.16 -22.21
C ARG A 113 -0.28 -24.49 -22.89
N GLY A 114 0.00 -24.45 -24.10
CA GLY A 114 0.47 -25.58 -24.89
C GLY A 114 -0.21 -26.93 -24.64
#